data_e3f364d6782c583809dc10c46d62a061
#
_entry.id   e3f364d6782c583809dc10c46d62a061
#
_cell.length_a   1.000
_cell.length_b   1.000
_cell.length_c   1.000
_cell.angle_alpha   90.00
_cell.angle_beta   90.00
_cell.angle_gamma   90.00
#
_symmetry.space_group_name_H-M   'P 1'
#
loop_
_entity.id
_entity.type
_entity.pdbx_description
1 polymer ?
#
loop_
_entity_poly.entity_id
_entity_poly.type
_entity_poly.pdbx_seq_one_letter_code
_entity_poly.pdbx_strand_id
1 'polypeptide(L)'
;MSYIPRLKEEYKGRVVKALTEEFSYTNIMQVPKLQKIVVSKGVGAAIADKKLIDYALEELAMITGQKAIATISKKDVASFKLRKGMPIGAKVTLRGDKMYEFLDRLVTASLPRVRDFNGIKANGFDGRGNYNLGIKEQIIYPEINIDQVKKINGMDITFVTTANTDKEAKSLLGELGLPFKKN
;
A
#
# COMPACT_ATOMS: atom_id res chain seq x y z
N MET A 1 -16.44 -22.15 9.50
CA MET A 1 -15.42 -22.11 8.44
C MET A 1 -14.62 -20.83 8.61
N SER A 2 -13.30 -20.91 8.71
CA SER A 2 -12.45 -19.72 8.75
C SER A 2 -12.45 -19.07 7.38
N TYR A 3 -12.78 -17.79 7.29
CA TYR A 3 -12.71 -17.01 6.05
C TYR A 3 -11.27 -16.97 5.52
N ILE A 4 -11.08 -17.28 4.25
CA ILE A 4 -9.78 -17.19 3.58
C ILE A 4 -9.91 -16.17 2.43
N PRO A 5 -9.06 -15.13 2.38
CA PRO A 5 -9.07 -14.16 1.31
C PRO A 5 -8.83 -14.79 -0.07
N ARG A 6 -9.59 -14.35 -1.08
CA ARG A 6 -9.52 -14.84 -2.47
C ARG A 6 -8.08 -14.81 -3.01
N LEU A 7 -7.39 -13.68 -2.90
CA LEU A 7 -6.01 -13.55 -3.40
C LEU A 7 -5.00 -14.45 -2.67
N LYS A 8 -5.28 -14.85 -1.42
CA LYS A 8 -4.44 -15.79 -0.69
C LYS A 8 -4.57 -17.22 -1.25
N GLU A 9 -5.76 -17.61 -1.67
CA GLU A 9 -6.00 -18.88 -2.36
C GLU A 9 -5.39 -18.86 -3.77
N GLU A 10 -5.62 -17.79 -4.52
CA GLU A 10 -5.02 -17.61 -5.85
C GLU A 10 -3.49 -17.65 -5.81
N TYR A 11 -2.86 -17.02 -4.80
CA TYR A 11 -1.42 -17.09 -4.63
C TYR A 11 -0.94 -18.55 -4.52
N LYS A 12 -1.56 -19.36 -3.66
CA LYS A 12 -1.18 -20.76 -3.47
C LYS A 12 -1.47 -21.66 -4.67
N GLY A 13 -2.59 -21.44 -5.35
CA GLY A 13 -3.05 -22.30 -6.45
C GLY A 13 -2.40 -21.96 -7.79
N ARG A 14 -2.46 -20.70 -8.19
CA ARG A 14 -2.09 -20.22 -9.53
C ARG A 14 -0.74 -19.51 -9.57
N VAL A 15 -0.56 -18.49 -8.69
CA VAL A 15 0.60 -17.59 -8.77
C VAL A 15 1.92 -18.31 -8.51
N VAL A 16 1.97 -19.20 -7.52
CA VAL A 16 3.17 -20.00 -7.23
C VAL A 16 3.58 -20.83 -8.43
N LYS A 17 2.65 -21.47 -9.14
CA LYS A 17 2.94 -22.27 -10.33
C LYS A 17 3.49 -21.39 -11.47
N ALA A 18 2.79 -20.28 -11.77
CA ALA A 18 3.20 -19.36 -12.83
C ALA A 18 4.62 -18.81 -12.59
N LEU A 19 4.93 -18.37 -11.38
CA LEU A 19 6.27 -17.87 -11.04
C LEU A 19 7.34 -18.98 -11.07
N THR A 20 7.00 -20.20 -10.69
CA THR A 20 7.94 -21.34 -10.76
C THR A 20 8.30 -21.65 -12.20
N GLU A 21 7.33 -21.62 -13.11
CA GLU A 21 7.56 -21.82 -14.55
C GLU A 21 8.35 -20.66 -15.17
N GLU A 22 8.00 -19.41 -14.87
CA GLU A 22 8.64 -18.22 -15.44
C GLU A 22 10.12 -18.09 -15.03
N PHE A 23 10.43 -18.32 -13.74
CA PHE A 23 11.79 -18.14 -13.19
C PHE A 23 12.54 -19.47 -12.96
N SER A 24 11.94 -20.61 -13.31
CA SER A 24 12.55 -21.95 -13.18
C SER A 24 13.07 -22.25 -11.76
N TYR A 25 12.29 -21.91 -10.73
CA TYR A 25 12.66 -22.19 -9.35
C TYR A 25 12.71 -23.69 -9.08
N THR A 26 13.79 -24.14 -8.44
CA THR A 26 13.98 -25.56 -8.06
C THR A 26 13.26 -25.93 -6.77
N ASN A 27 12.97 -24.93 -5.91
CA ASN A 27 12.31 -25.13 -4.63
C ASN A 27 11.15 -24.12 -4.46
N ILE A 28 10.01 -24.63 -4.04
CA ILE A 28 8.80 -23.80 -3.78
C ILE A 28 9.05 -22.69 -2.74
N MET A 29 10.01 -22.86 -1.84
CA MET A 29 10.37 -21.86 -0.84
C MET A 29 11.14 -20.66 -1.41
N GLN A 30 11.66 -20.76 -2.64
CA GLN A 30 12.33 -19.67 -3.36
C GLN A 30 11.31 -18.72 -3.99
N VAL A 31 10.08 -19.18 -4.23
CA VAL A 31 9.04 -18.40 -4.87
C VAL A 31 8.75 -17.15 -4.05
N PRO A 32 8.82 -15.95 -4.65
CA PRO A 32 8.58 -14.71 -3.95
C PRO A 32 7.13 -14.61 -3.44
N LYS A 33 6.97 -14.04 -2.25
CA LYS A 33 5.67 -13.81 -1.61
C LYS A 33 5.54 -12.41 -1.09
N LEU A 34 4.32 -11.90 -1.02
CA LEU A 34 4.02 -10.64 -0.37
C LEU A 34 4.18 -10.81 1.15
N GLN A 35 5.02 -9.99 1.77
CA GLN A 35 5.34 -10.07 3.19
C GLN A 35 4.49 -9.13 4.04
N LYS A 36 4.32 -7.91 3.58
CA LYS A 36 3.49 -6.87 4.21
C LYS A 36 3.15 -5.77 3.22
N ILE A 37 2.06 -5.04 3.49
CA ILE A 37 1.74 -3.77 2.85
C ILE A 37 1.80 -2.68 3.92
N VAL A 38 2.51 -1.60 3.63
CA VAL A 38 2.57 -0.43 4.50
C VAL A 38 1.84 0.70 3.79
N VAL A 39 0.79 1.21 4.42
CA VAL A 39 0.08 2.40 3.96
C VAL A 39 0.50 3.57 4.83
N SER A 40 1.03 4.62 4.22
CA SER A 40 1.52 5.81 4.90
C SER A 40 0.92 7.09 4.32
N LYS A 41 0.64 8.04 5.20
CA LYS A 41 0.07 9.35 4.84
C LYS A 41 0.86 10.45 5.53
N GLY A 42 1.49 11.32 4.74
CA GLY A 42 2.15 12.51 5.24
C GLY A 42 1.15 13.64 5.46
N VAL A 43 1.15 14.24 6.65
CA VAL A 43 0.26 15.36 7.00
C VAL A 43 1.09 16.55 7.46
N GLY A 44 1.79 17.20 6.53
CA GLY A 44 2.64 18.36 6.85
C GLY A 44 1.87 19.54 7.44
N ALA A 45 0.59 19.72 7.08
CA ALA A 45 -0.28 20.75 7.64
C ALA A 45 -0.60 20.53 9.13
N ALA A 46 -0.33 19.36 9.68
CA ALA A 46 -0.53 19.06 11.11
C ALA A 46 0.37 19.89 12.05
N ILE A 47 1.42 20.52 11.51
CA ILE A 47 2.25 21.47 12.27
C ILE A 47 1.41 22.67 12.69
N ALA A 48 0.49 23.15 11.83
CA ALA A 48 -0.40 24.26 12.12
C ALA A 48 -1.68 23.78 12.83
N ASP A 49 -2.24 22.66 12.43
CA ASP A 49 -3.48 22.10 13.00
C ASP A 49 -3.30 20.62 13.35
N LYS A 50 -3.13 20.34 14.64
CA LYS A 50 -2.93 18.98 15.16
C LYS A 50 -4.10 18.03 14.90
N LYS A 51 -5.34 18.56 14.79
CA LYS A 51 -6.54 17.74 14.55
C LYS A 51 -6.51 17.02 13.20
N LEU A 52 -5.72 17.52 12.24
CA LEU A 52 -5.56 16.86 10.94
C LEU A 52 -4.90 15.49 11.05
N ILE A 53 -4.13 15.23 12.10
CA ILE A 53 -3.57 13.89 12.35
C ILE A 53 -4.67 12.92 12.76
N ASP A 54 -5.58 13.35 13.63
CA ASP A 54 -6.66 12.49 14.12
C ASP A 54 -7.57 12.07 12.95
N TYR A 55 -7.92 12.99 12.06
CA TYR A 55 -8.64 12.68 10.83
C TYR A 55 -7.86 11.69 9.94
N ALA A 56 -6.56 11.89 9.77
CA ALA A 56 -5.74 10.98 8.96
C ALA A 56 -5.66 9.57 9.57
N LEU A 57 -5.63 9.46 10.89
CA LEU A 57 -5.65 8.16 11.60
C LEU A 57 -6.99 7.45 11.40
N GLU A 58 -8.10 8.18 11.53
CA GLU A 58 -9.45 7.66 11.32
C GLU A 58 -9.65 7.20 9.86
N GLU A 59 -9.28 8.03 8.88
CA GLU A 59 -9.35 7.67 7.46
C GLU A 59 -8.57 6.40 7.14
N LEU A 60 -7.31 6.31 7.61
CA LEU A 60 -6.50 5.10 7.40
C LEU A 60 -7.11 3.87 8.11
N ALA A 61 -7.70 4.05 9.29
CA ALA A 61 -8.36 2.95 9.99
C ALA A 61 -9.60 2.47 9.22
N MET A 62 -10.39 3.38 8.64
CA MET A 62 -11.54 3.04 7.79
C MET A 62 -11.12 2.27 6.53
N ILE A 63 -10.09 2.77 5.81
CA ILE A 63 -9.59 2.15 4.57
C ILE A 63 -9.02 0.75 4.84
N THR A 64 -8.23 0.59 5.92
CA THR A 64 -7.45 -0.63 6.15
C THR A 64 -8.12 -1.64 7.08
N GLY A 65 -9.15 -1.22 7.83
CA GLY A 65 -9.76 -2.05 8.87
C GLY A 65 -8.82 -2.36 10.04
N GLN A 66 -7.76 -1.56 10.22
CA GLN A 66 -6.79 -1.70 11.29
C GLN A 66 -6.42 -0.33 11.87
N LYS A 67 -6.27 -0.23 13.20
CA LYS A 67 -5.88 0.99 13.89
C LYS A 67 -4.56 1.55 13.33
N ALA A 68 -4.59 2.80 12.89
CA ALA A 68 -3.42 3.52 12.40
C ALA A 68 -2.56 4.05 13.56
N ILE A 69 -1.28 4.27 13.29
CA ILE A 69 -0.30 4.79 14.25
C ILE A 69 0.22 6.13 13.71
N ALA A 70 0.23 7.16 14.56
CA ALA A 70 0.84 8.44 14.23
C ALA A 70 2.37 8.30 14.09
N THR A 71 2.92 8.92 13.05
CA THR A 71 4.36 9.01 12.85
C THR A 71 4.86 10.35 13.36
N ILE A 72 5.87 10.28 14.23
CA ILE A 72 6.44 11.46 14.91
C ILE A 72 7.76 11.88 14.27
N SER A 73 8.05 13.18 14.32
CA SER A 73 9.34 13.71 13.88
C SER A 73 10.47 13.25 14.79
N LYS A 74 11.58 12.82 14.19
CA LYS A 74 12.80 12.41 14.89
C LYS A 74 13.78 13.56 15.11
N LYS A 75 13.68 14.64 14.33
CA LYS A 75 14.58 15.79 14.32
C LYS A 75 13.82 17.10 14.42
N ASP A 76 14.50 18.13 14.94
CA ASP A 76 14.03 19.50 14.86
C ASP A 76 14.41 20.10 13.51
N VAL A 77 13.46 20.79 12.86
CA VAL A 77 13.71 21.49 11.59
C VAL A 77 13.09 22.89 11.68
N ALA A 78 13.92 23.89 11.94
CA ALA A 78 13.48 25.26 12.19
C ALA A 78 12.74 25.88 11.00
N SER A 79 13.19 25.62 9.77
CA SER A 79 12.57 26.13 8.53
C SER A 79 11.10 25.70 8.37
N PHE A 80 10.74 24.52 8.87
CA PHE A 80 9.38 24.00 8.86
C PHE A 80 8.64 24.19 10.19
N LYS A 81 9.21 24.90 11.16
CA LYS A 81 8.66 25.05 12.52
C LYS A 81 8.36 23.72 13.20
N LEU A 82 9.13 22.69 12.86
CA LEU A 82 8.96 21.31 13.30
C LEU A 82 9.86 21.03 14.49
N ARG A 83 9.32 20.41 15.54
CA ARG A 83 10.07 19.96 16.71
C ARG A 83 10.02 18.43 16.82
N LYS A 84 11.07 17.85 17.38
CA LYS A 84 11.15 16.43 17.73
C LYS A 84 9.93 16.02 18.59
N GLY A 85 9.32 14.89 18.25
CA GLY A 85 8.11 14.40 18.95
C GLY A 85 6.79 14.90 18.38
N MET A 86 6.78 15.89 17.46
CA MET A 86 5.54 16.34 16.84
C MET A 86 5.00 15.26 15.84
N PRO A 87 3.69 14.92 15.88
CA PRO A 87 3.09 14.02 14.91
C PRO A 87 2.94 14.73 13.56
N ILE A 88 3.42 14.11 12.49
CA ILE A 88 3.45 14.67 11.13
C ILE A 88 2.89 13.74 10.06
N GLY A 89 2.41 12.58 10.44
CA GLY A 89 1.81 11.61 9.52
C GLY A 89 1.18 10.46 10.26
N ALA A 90 0.60 9.56 9.48
CA ALA A 90 -0.03 8.33 9.95
C ALA A 90 0.43 7.15 9.11
N LYS A 91 0.53 5.96 9.70
CA LYS A 91 0.84 4.71 8.97
C LYS A 91 0.10 3.52 9.52
N VAL A 92 -0.11 2.54 8.63
CA VAL A 92 -0.62 1.20 8.98
C VAL A 92 0.27 0.17 8.31
N THR A 93 0.53 -0.93 9.00
CA THR A 93 1.23 -2.10 8.42
C THR A 93 0.28 -3.28 8.42
N LEU A 94 -0.06 -3.77 7.24
CA LEU A 94 -0.94 -4.90 7.03
C LEU A 94 -0.13 -6.17 6.77
N ARG A 95 -0.57 -7.29 7.35
CA ARG A 95 0.03 -8.62 7.19
C ARG A 95 -1.06 -9.69 7.13
N GLY A 96 -0.70 -10.87 6.63
CA GLY A 96 -1.61 -12.02 6.59
C GLY A 96 -2.88 -11.74 5.80
N ASP A 97 -4.03 -12.12 6.34
CA ASP A 97 -5.31 -12.05 5.64
C ASP A 97 -5.74 -10.62 5.33
N LYS A 98 -5.58 -9.69 6.28
CA LYS A 98 -5.88 -8.27 6.07
C LYS A 98 -5.08 -7.63 4.92
N MET A 99 -3.86 -8.11 4.69
CA MET A 99 -3.00 -7.65 3.60
C MET A 99 -3.58 -8.05 2.23
N TYR A 100 -4.01 -9.31 2.08
CA TYR A 100 -4.63 -9.79 0.84
C TYR A 100 -5.99 -9.15 0.59
N GLU A 101 -6.79 -8.95 1.64
CA GLU A 101 -8.06 -8.25 1.56
C GLU A 101 -7.90 -6.80 1.09
N PHE A 102 -6.95 -6.08 1.66
CA PHE A 102 -6.65 -4.72 1.24
C PHE A 102 -6.16 -4.67 -0.21
N LEU A 103 -5.29 -5.60 -0.62
CA LEU A 103 -4.81 -5.69 -2.00
C LEU A 103 -5.97 -5.94 -2.98
N ASP A 104 -6.86 -6.87 -2.66
CA ASP A 104 -8.02 -7.19 -3.50
C ASP A 104 -8.93 -5.97 -3.69
N ARG A 105 -9.31 -5.28 -2.61
CA ARG A 105 -10.10 -4.05 -2.66
C ARG A 105 -9.39 -2.91 -3.41
N LEU A 106 -8.09 -2.78 -3.23
CA LEU A 106 -7.29 -1.79 -3.94
C LEU A 106 -7.36 -2.00 -5.46
N VAL A 107 -7.17 -3.24 -5.91
CA VAL A 107 -7.14 -3.60 -7.34
C VAL A 107 -8.53 -3.54 -7.96
N THR A 108 -9.53 -4.10 -7.29
CA THR A 108 -10.88 -4.27 -7.87
C THR A 108 -11.77 -3.04 -7.73
N ALA A 109 -11.66 -2.31 -6.62
CA ALA A 109 -12.56 -1.20 -6.31
C ALA A 109 -11.89 0.18 -6.38
N SER A 110 -10.67 0.34 -5.84
CA SER A 110 -10.08 1.67 -5.66
C SER A 110 -9.32 2.17 -6.89
N LEU A 111 -8.46 1.34 -7.49
CA LEU A 111 -7.67 1.74 -8.67
C LEU A 111 -8.52 2.14 -9.88
N PRO A 112 -9.63 1.44 -10.23
CA PRO A 112 -10.49 1.85 -11.32
C PRO A 112 -11.16 3.23 -11.12
N ARG A 113 -11.27 3.70 -9.88
CA ARG A 113 -11.84 5.01 -9.54
C ARG A 113 -10.84 6.16 -9.62
N VAL A 114 -9.57 5.87 -9.86
CA VAL A 114 -8.55 6.90 -10.09
C VAL A 114 -8.85 7.62 -11.38
N ARG A 115 -8.89 8.95 -11.35
CA ARG A 115 -9.11 9.78 -12.53
C ARG A 115 -8.01 9.53 -13.56
N ASP A 116 -8.41 9.33 -14.85
CA ASP A 116 -7.51 9.07 -15.98
C ASP A 116 -6.53 7.90 -15.74
N PHE A 117 -7.04 6.83 -15.12
CA PHE A 117 -6.21 5.67 -14.82
C PHE A 117 -5.77 4.92 -16.07
N ASN A 118 -4.48 4.93 -16.35
CA ASN A 118 -3.84 4.26 -17.49
C ASN A 118 -2.87 3.13 -17.07
N GLY A 119 -3.05 2.58 -15.86
CA GLY A 119 -2.15 1.58 -15.29
C GLY A 119 -1.04 2.20 -14.41
N ILE A 120 -0.41 1.34 -13.63
CA ILE A 120 0.61 1.70 -12.64
C ILE A 120 1.97 1.72 -13.32
N LYS A 121 2.80 2.74 -13.03
CA LYS A 121 4.14 2.86 -13.58
C LYS A 121 5.08 1.81 -12.95
N ALA A 122 5.90 1.16 -13.77
CA ALA A 122 6.86 0.17 -13.30
C ALA A 122 8.13 0.75 -12.62
N ASN A 123 8.27 2.08 -12.56
CA ASN A 123 9.45 2.74 -11.99
C ASN A 123 9.39 2.96 -10.46
N GLY A 124 8.39 2.42 -9.78
CA GLY A 124 8.25 2.50 -8.33
C GLY A 124 8.98 1.40 -7.54
N PHE A 125 9.79 0.57 -8.20
CA PHE A 125 10.61 -0.45 -7.55
C PHE A 125 11.89 0.15 -6.95
N ASP A 126 12.36 -0.44 -5.85
CA ASP A 126 13.53 0.02 -5.08
C ASP A 126 14.86 -0.67 -5.43
N GLY A 127 14.87 -1.56 -6.43
CA GLY A 127 16.03 -2.39 -6.79
C GLY A 127 16.19 -3.65 -5.94
N ARG A 128 15.32 -3.86 -4.95
CA ARG A 128 15.35 -5.01 -4.01
C ARG A 128 14.02 -5.75 -3.95
N GLY A 129 13.20 -5.62 -4.98
CA GLY A 129 11.93 -6.31 -5.08
C GLY A 129 10.78 -5.72 -4.25
N ASN A 130 10.90 -4.51 -3.73
CA ASN A 130 9.77 -3.81 -3.12
C ASN A 130 9.22 -2.77 -4.10
N TYR A 131 7.92 -2.51 -4.01
CA TYR A 131 7.25 -1.57 -4.88
C TYR A 131 6.51 -0.50 -4.09
N ASN A 132 6.62 0.77 -4.50
CA ASN A 132 5.92 1.89 -3.91
C ASN A 132 4.95 2.52 -4.90
N LEU A 133 3.67 2.62 -4.49
CA LEU A 133 2.57 3.21 -5.23
C LEU A 133 2.09 4.48 -4.53
N GLY A 134 2.28 5.64 -5.18
CA GLY A 134 1.70 6.90 -4.73
C GLY A 134 0.28 7.08 -5.24
N ILE A 135 -0.64 7.35 -4.34
CA ILE A 135 -2.03 7.72 -4.63
C ILE A 135 -2.20 9.20 -4.30
N LYS A 136 -2.71 9.98 -5.23
CA LYS A 136 -2.86 11.43 -5.06
C LYS A 136 -4.03 11.82 -4.17
N GLU A 137 -5.12 11.04 -4.20
CA GLU A 137 -6.40 11.40 -3.57
C GLU A 137 -6.98 10.20 -2.81
N GLN A 138 -7.31 10.36 -1.53
CA GLN A 138 -7.92 9.32 -0.71
C GLN A 138 -9.37 9.01 -1.09
N ILE A 139 -10.03 9.89 -1.84
CA ILE A 139 -11.44 9.75 -2.23
C ILE A 139 -11.71 8.58 -3.19
N ILE A 140 -10.67 7.96 -3.73
CA ILE A 140 -10.80 6.75 -4.55
C ILE A 140 -11.29 5.53 -3.76
N TYR A 141 -11.11 5.56 -2.42
CA TYR A 141 -11.56 4.48 -1.57
C TYR A 141 -13.06 4.60 -1.28
N PRO A 142 -13.85 3.54 -1.55
CA PRO A 142 -15.30 3.56 -1.33
C PRO A 142 -15.69 3.71 0.15
N GLU A 143 -14.78 3.39 1.06
CA GLU A 143 -14.97 3.51 2.50
C GLU A 143 -14.95 4.96 3.00
N ILE A 144 -14.43 5.88 2.17
CA ILE A 144 -14.32 7.31 2.54
C ILE A 144 -15.57 8.06 2.08
N ASN A 145 -16.25 8.69 3.03
CA ASN A 145 -17.32 9.62 2.74
C ASN A 145 -16.74 11.00 2.36
N ILE A 146 -17.01 11.44 1.13
CA ILE A 146 -16.48 12.70 0.56
C ILE A 146 -16.90 13.91 1.40
N ASP A 147 -18.12 13.91 1.96
CA ASP A 147 -18.64 15.01 2.75
C ASP A 147 -17.89 15.23 4.09
N GLN A 148 -17.23 14.17 4.58
CA GLN A 148 -16.47 14.19 5.82
C GLN A 148 -14.99 14.54 5.62
N VAL A 149 -14.52 14.54 4.37
CA VAL A 149 -13.12 14.84 4.04
C VAL A 149 -12.81 16.32 4.27
N LYS A 150 -11.98 16.62 5.25
CA LYS A 150 -11.54 17.99 5.55
C LYS A 150 -10.51 18.53 4.58
N LYS A 151 -9.66 17.63 4.06
CA LYS A 151 -8.61 17.96 3.09
C LYS A 151 -8.29 16.75 2.22
N ILE A 152 -8.24 16.99 0.91
CA ILE A 152 -7.75 15.96 -0.03
C ILE A 152 -6.24 15.83 0.16
N ASN A 153 -5.80 14.62 0.52
CA ASN A 153 -4.40 14.28 0.73
C ASN A 153 -4.08 12.96 0.05
N GLY A 154 -2.87 12.86 -0.49
CA GLY A 154 -2.34 11.62 -1.03
C GLY A 154 -1.89 10.64 0.07
N MET A 155 -1.54 9.45 -0.38
CA MET A 155 -0.92 8.42 0.46
C MET A 155 0.02 7.55 -0.37
N ASP A 156 0.97 6.93 0.30
CA ASP A 156 1.91 5.99 -0.28
C ASP A 156 1.61 4.58 0.21
N ILE A 157 1.56 3.64 -0.73
CA ILE A 157 1.34 2.21 -0.47
C ILE A 157 2.61 1.48 -0.86
N THR A 158 3.31 0.93 0.12
CA THR A 158 4.54 0.18 -0.10
C THR A 158 4.25 -1.32 0.01
N PHE A 159 4.49 -2.05 -1.06
CA PHE A 159 4.42 -3.50 -1.12
C PHE A 159 5.80 -4.07 -0.84
N VAL A 160 5.95 -4.75 0.28
CA VAL A 160 7.20 -5.41 0.67
C VAL A 160 7.07 -6.88 0.34
N THR A 161 7.98 -7.36 -0.51
CA THR A 161 8.01 -8.75 -0.95
C THR A 161 9.27 -9.47 -0.47
N THR A 162 9.35 -10.76 -0.72
CA THR A 162 10.57 -11.55 -0.50
C THR A 162 11.36 -11.78 -1.79
N ALA A 163 10.98 -11.11 -2.89
CA ALA A 163 11.70 -11.17 -4.15
C ALA A 163 13.12 -10.60 -4.01
N ASN A 164 14.07 -11.18 -4.71
CA ASN A 164 15.46 -10.71 -4.75
C ASN A 164 15.65 -9.63 -5.82
N THR A 165 14.84 -9.65 -6.87
CA THR A 165 14.91 -8.73 -8.01
C THR A 165 13.58 -8.05 -8.28
N ASP A 166 13.64 -6.86 -8.89
CA ASP A 166 12.44 -6.12 -9.29
C ASP A 166 11.62 -6.84 -10.36
N LYS A 167 12.27 -7.68 -11.20
CA LYS A 167 11.57 -8.49 -12.20
C LYS A 167 10.67 -9.53 -11.55
N GLU A 168 11.19 -10.27 -10.58
CA GLU A 168 10.39 -11.24 -9.80
C GLU A 168 9.23 -10.55 -9.05
N ALA A 169 9.49 -9.40 -8.43
CA ALA A 169 8.46 -8.65 -7.73
C ALA A 169 7.39 -8.11 -8.67
N LYS A 170 7.76 -7.62 -9.85
CA LYS A 170 6.82 -7.16 -10.87
C LYS A 170 5.93 -8.29 -11.36
N SER A 171 6.50 -9.46 -11.62
CA SER A 171 5.73 -10.64 -12.03
C SER A 171 4.78 -11.09 -10.91
N LEU A 172 5.27 -11.20 -9.66
CA LEU A 172 4.45 -11.52 -8.50
C LEU A 172 3.24 -10.57 -8.35
N LEU A 173 3.50 -9.25 -8.37
CA LEU A 173 2.44 -8.25 -8.19
C LEU A 173 1.48 -8.20 -9.38
N GLY A 174 1.98 -8.44 -10.60
CA GLY A 174 1.15 -8.57 -11.80
C GLY A 174 0.21 -9.78 -11.72
N GLU A 175 0.72 -10.93 -11.30
CA GLU A 175 -0.08 -12.13 -11.09
C GLU A 175 -1.11 -11.98 -9.95
N LEU A 176 -0.85 -11.15 -8.96
CA LEU A 176 -1.81 -10.76 -7.93
C LEU A 176 -2.82 -9.69 -8.40
N GLY A 177 -2.76 -9.30 -9.68
CA GLY A 177 -3.75 -8.44 -10.31
C GLY A 177 -3.39 -6.94 -10.35
N LEU A 178 -2.19 -6.53 -9.95
CA LEU A 178 -1.78 -5.12 -10.07
C LEU A 178 -1.61 -4.73 -11.55
N PRO A 179 -2.37 -3.73 -12.05
CA PRO A 179 -2.41 -3.39 -13.46
C PRO A 179 -1.21 -2.51 -13.85
N PHE A 180 -0.06 -3.10 -14.08
CA PHE A 180 1.09 -2.39 -14.60
C PHE A 180 0.87 -1.92 -16.03
N LYS A 181 1.32 -0.69 -16.34
CA LYS A 181 1.28 -0.16 -17.68
C LYS A 181 2.14 -1.02 -18.61
N LYS A 182 1.55 -1.48 -19.71
CA LYS A 182 2.32 -2.12 -20.79
C LYS A 182 3.14 -1.03 -21.47
N ASN A 183 4.44 -1.21 -21.56
CA ASN A 183 5.33 -0.36 -22.35
C ASN A 183 5.05 -0.57 -23.82
#